data_b38cc36664954c3a38f5850d535953f2
#
_entry.id   b38cc36664954c3a38f5850d535953f2
#
_cell.length_a   1.000
_cell.length_b   1.000
_cell.length_c   1.000
_cell.angle_alpha   90.00
_cell.angle_beta   90.00
_cell.angle_gamma   90.00
#
_symmetry.space_group_name_H-M   'P 1'
#
loop_
_entity.id
_entity.type
_entity.pdbx_description
1 polymer ?
#
loop_
_entity_poly.entity_id
_entity_poly.type
_entity_poly.pdbx_seq_one_letter_code
_entity_poly.pdbx_strand_id
1 'polypeptide(L)'
;MPVLKKEIELNDGTKIWVRQASGMDKLKIETAQARVFRDFRHFGLDPSEWSPKQYEEFAQAIDEAGCGIEQQMQQWIPKCVMDKDFDVESLTSEECRDILYFIRGDDLEGAIPLASSSE
;
A
#
# COMPACT_ATOMS: atom_id res chain seq x y z
N MET A 1 -6.72 -12.55 -10.69
CA MET A 1 -7.74 -11.79 -9.95
C MET A 1 -7.92 -10.44 -10.60
N PRO A 2 -9.15 -10.00 -10.86
CA PRO A 2 -9.36 -8.67 -11.41
C PRO A 2 -8.97 -7.60 -10.39
N VAL A 3 -8.52 -6.46 -10.90
CA VAL A 3 -8.29 -5.27 -10.08
C VAL A 3 -9.64 -4.70 -9.66
N LEU A 4 -9.80 -4.37 -8.39
CA LEU A 4 -11.02 -3.82 -7.84
C LEU A 4 -10.90 -2.30 -7.66
N LYS A 5 -12.04 -1.63 -7.60
CA LYS A 5 -12.13 -0.22 -7.23
C LYS A 5 -13.18 -0.04 -6.14
N LYS A 6 -13.09 1.07 -5.42
CA LYS A 6 -13.98 1.37 -4.32
C LYS A 6 -14.16 2.87 -4.19
N GLU A 7 -15.38 3.31 -3.89
CA GLU A 7 -15.62 4.70 -3.50
C GLU A 7 -15.33 4.85 -2.02
N ILE A 8 -14.47 5.79 -1.67
CA ILE A 8 -14.06 6.04 -0.29
C ILE A 8 -14.54 7.43 0.11
N GLU A 9 -15.25 7.52 1.24
CA GLU A 9 -15.66 8.79 1.82
C GLU A 9 -14.60 9.27 2.80
N LEU A 10 -14.13 10.49 2.58
CA LEU A 10 -13.13 11.14 3.41
C LEU A 10 -13.79 11.81 4.62
N ASN A 11 -12.97 12.23 5.59
CA ASN A 11 -13.46 12.82 6.83
C ASN A 11 -14.29 14.10 6.61
N ASP A 12 -14.02 14.84 5.55
CA ASP A 12 -14.76 16.05 5.19
C ASP A 12 -16.01 15.80 4.35
N GLY A 13 -16.35 14.54 4.10
CA GLY A 13 -17.48 14.15 3.28
C GLY A 13 -17.19 14.02 1.80
N THR A 14 -16.01 14.38 1.36
CA THR A 14 -15.60 14.19 -0.03
C THR A 14 -15.52 12.70 -0.36
N LYS A 15 -16.00 12.31 -1.55
CA LYS A 15 -15.93 10.93 -2.01
C LYS A 15 -14.99 10.83 -3.19
N ILE A 16 -14.10 9.85 -3.15
CA ILE A 16 -13.14 9.60 -4.24
C ILE A 16 -13.20 8.13 -4.63
N TRP A 17 -12.91 7.83 -5.88
CA TRP A 17 -12.75 6.47 -6.36
C TRP A 17 -11.27 6.09 -6.34
N VAL A 18 -10.99 4.91 -5.76
CA VAL A 18 -9.63 4.37 -5.65
C VAL A 18 -9.63 2.97 -6.22
N ARG A 19 -8.62 2.64 -7.03
CA ARG A 19 -8.40 1.27 -7.51
C ARG A 19 -7.30 0.59 -6.72
N GLN A 20 -7.29 -0.72 -6.76
CA GLN A 20 -6.17 -1.48 -6.22
C GLN A 20 -4.93 -1.34 -7.12
N ALA A 21 -3.76 -1.59 -6.55
CA ALA A 21 -2.54 -1.74 -7.32
C ALA A 21 -2.63 -3.01 -8.17
N SER A 22 -2.22 -2.92 -9.43
CA SER A 22 -2.13 -4.09 -10.31
C SER A 22 -0.94 -4.96 -9.92
N GLY A 23 -0.85 -6.16 -10.51
CA GLY A 23 0.33 -7.01 -10.33
C GLY A 23 1.62 -6.32 -10.76
N MET A 24 1.57 -5.57 -11.85
CA MET A 24 2.73 -4.80 -12.31
C MET A 24 3.12 -3.69 -11.34
N ASP A 25 2.13 -3.00 -10.75
CA ASP A 25 2.39 -1.97 -9.73
C ASP A 25 3.07 -2.55 -8.51
N LYS A 26 2.65 -3.74 -8.07
CA LYS A 26 3.17 -4.40 -6.88
C LYS A 26 4.55 -5.02 -7.08
N LEU A 27 4.87 -5.41 -8.29
CA LEU A 27 6.05 -6.23 -8.59
C LEU A 27 7.34 -5.59 -8.07
N LYS A 28 7.50 -4.30 -8.28
CA LYS A 28 8.70 -3.57 -7.85
C LYS A 28 8.88 -3.63 -6.32
N ILE A 29 7.80 -3.40 -5.60
CA ILE A 29 7.81 -3.41 -4.14
C ILE A 29 8.04 -4.83 -3.62
N GLU A 30 7.33 -5.80 -4.17
CA GLU A 30 7.46 -7.20 -3.75
C GLU A 30 8.87 -7.75 -4.03
N THR A 31 9.48 -7.39 -5.16
CA THR A 31 10.84 -7.78 -5.48
C THR A 31 11.84 -7.20 -4.50
N ALA A 32 11.69 -5.91 -4.16
CA ALA A 32 12.56 -5.26 -3.18
C ALA A 32 12.41 -5.89 -1.79
N GLN A 33 11.17 -6.15 -1.37
CA GLN A 33 10.91 -6.83 -0.09
C GLN A 33 11.54 -8.22 -0.05
N ALA A 34 11.40 -9.00 -1.12
CA ALA A 34 11.97 -10.34 -1.18
C ALA A 34 13.49 -10.33 -1.03
N ARG A 35 14.15 -9.33 -1.62
CA ARG A 35 15.61 -9.17 -1.48
C ARG A 35 15.99 -8.87 -0.04
N VAL A 36 15.27 -7.98 0.61
CA VAL A 36 15.54 -7.64 2.02
C VAL A 36 15.33 -8.86 2.91
N PHE A 37 14.21 -9.58 2.76
CA PHE A 37 13.96 -10.80 3.53
C PHE A 37 15.06 -11.83 3.33
N ARG A 38 15.55 -12.01 2.12
CA ARG A 38 16.65 -12.92 1.83
C ARG A 38 17.92 -12.52 2.57
N ASP A 39 18.24 -11.22 2.57
CA ASP A 39 19.47 -10.72 3.20
C ASP A 39 19.42 -10.82 4.72
N PHE A 40 18.22 -10.85 5.31
CA PHE A 40 18.03 -10.96 6.77
C PHE A 40 17.61 -12.35 7.23
N ARG A 41 17.65 -13.34 6.35
CA ARG A 41 17.25 -14.71 6.68
C ARG A 41 18.04 -15.31 7.85
N HIS A 42 19.29 -14.88 8.03
CA HIS A 42 20.14 -15.34 9.13
C HIS A 42 19.66 -14.90 10.51
N PHE A 43 18.73 -13.95 10.59
CA PHE A 43 18.11 -13.57 11.87
C PHE A 43 17.02 -14.57 12.32
N GLY A 44 16.66 -15.52 11.46
CA GLY A 44 15.58 -16.47 11.69
C GLY A 44 14.34 -16.13 10.88
N LEU A 45 13.49 -17.13 10.67
CA LEU A 45 12.30 -16.99 9.82
C LEU A 45 11.11 -16.31 10.52
N ASP A 46 11.15 -16.21 11.86
CA ASP A 46 10.06 -15.62 12.63
C ASP A 46 10.51 -14.27 13.23
N PRO A 47 10.07 -13.14 12.64
CA PRO A 47 10.46 -11.82 13.13
C PRO A 47 10.05 -11.54 14.58
N SER A 48 9.04 -12.25 15.11
CA SER A 48 8.63 -12.07 16.50
C SER A 48 9.69 -12.52 17.49
N GLU A 49 10.63 -13.35 17.04
CA GLU A 49 11.73 -13.86 17.87
C GLU A 49 13.01 -13.01 17.73
N TRP A 50 13.00 -12.00 16.89
CA TRP A 50 14.17 -11.13 16.70
C TRP A 50 14.35 -10.18 17.88
N SER A 51 15.62 -9.84 18.18
CA SER A 51 15.91 -8.80 19.15
C SER A 51 15.45 -7.43 18.62
N PRO A 52 15.21 -6.45 19.51
CA PRO A 52 14.87 -5.10 19.05
C PRO A 52 15.89 -4.50 18.08
N LYS A 53 17.16 -4.77 18.29
CA LYS A 53 18.22 -4.28 17.40
C LYS A 53 18.13 -4.93 16.01
N GLN A 54 17.87 -6.23 15.95
CA GLN A 54 17.71 -6.94 14.68
C GLN A 54 16.51 -6.40 13.91
N TYR A 55 15.40 -6.15 14.61
CA TYR A 55 14.20 -5.59 14.00
C TYR A 55 14.46 -4.20 13.44
N GLU A 56 15.21 -3.37 14.18
CA GLU A 56 15.57 -2.02 13.74
C GLU A 56 16.44 -2.05 12.47
N GLU A 57 17.42 -2.95 12.42
CA GLU A 57 18.27 -3.13 11.24
C GLU A 57 17.45 -3.54 10.01
N PHE A 58 16.49 -4.45 10.21
CA PHE A 58 15.58 -4.88 9.15
C PHE A 58 14.70 -3.72 8.67
N ALA A 59 14.11 -2.97 9.60
CA ALA A 59 13.26 -1.83 9.27
C ALA A 59 14.03 -0.77 8.47
N GLN A 60 15.27 -0.50 8.86
CA GLN A 60 16.13 0.42 8.11
C GLN A 60 16.41 -0.09 6.70
N ALA A 61 16.66 -1.38 6.53
CA ALA A 61 16.90 -1.98 5.22
C ALA A 61 15.65 -1.88 4.32
N ILE A 62 14.45 -2.06 4.89
CA ILE A 62 13.19 -1.88 4.16
C ILE A 62 13.07 -0.43 3.67
N ASP A 63 13.38 0.55 4.52
CA ASP A 63 13.33 1.97 4.14
C ASP A 63 14.35 2.29 3.05
N GLU A 64 15.59 1.80 3.17
CA GLU A 64 16.64 2.04 2.19
C GLU A 64 16.32 1.40 0.85
N ALA A 65 15.62 0.27 0.84
CA ALA A 65 15.19 -0.41 -0.38
C ALA A 65 13.99 0.27 -1.05
N GLY A 66 13.37 1.24 -0.38
CA GLY A 66 12.20 1.96 -0.91
C GLY A 66 10.93 1.12 -0.97
N CYS A 67 10.79 0.13 -0.10
CA CYS A 67 9.65 -0.78 -0.09
C CYS A 67 8.86 -0.75 1.23
N GLY A 68 9.10 0.23 2.08
CA GLY A 68 8.33 0.42 3.30
C GLY A 68 6.94 0.99 3.03
N ILE A 69 6.13 1.06 4.09
CA ILE A 69 4.74 1.52 3.98
C ILE A 69 4.67 2.96 3.47
N GLU A 70 5.54 3.84 3.95
CA GLU A 70 5.56 5.22 3.49
C GLU A 70 5.84 5.32 1.99
N GLN A 71 6.80 4.56 1.50
CA GLN A 71 7.13 4.55 0.08
C GLN A 71 5.98 3.97 -0.74
N GLN A 72 5.29 2.95 -0.24
CA GLN A 72 4.10 2.40 -0.90
C GLN A 72 3.01 3.46 -1.01
N MET A 73 2.75 4.22 0.05
CA MET A 73 1.77 5.31 0.02
C MET A 73 2.15 6.37 -1.01
N GLN A 74 3.41 6.81 -1.01
CA GLN A 74 3.88 7.84 -1.93
C GLN A 74 3.81 7.41 -3.39
N GLN A 75 4.04 6.14 -3.68
CA GLN A 75 4.01 5.61 -5.04
C GLN A 75 2.59 5.27 -5.49
N TRP A 76 1.80 4.65 -4.64
CA TRP A 76 0.53 4.04 -5.05
C TRP A 76 -0.68 4.96 -4.88
N ILE A 77 -0.73 5.80 -3.84
CA ILE A 77 -1.90 6.64 -3.62
C ILE A 77 -2.13 7.61 -4.79
N PRO A 78 -1.14 8.38 -5.25
CA PRO A 78 -1.35 9.26 -6.40
C PRO A 78 -1.74 8.52 -7.67
N LYS A 79 -1.22 7.30 -7.84
CA LYS A 79 -1.49 6.49 -9.02
C LYS A 79 -2.87 5.84 -8.98
N CYS A 80 -3.31 5.41 -7.81
CA CYS A 80 -4.53 4.62 -7.65
C CYS A 80 -5.77 5.46 -7.38
N VAL A 81 -5.64 6.72 -6.93
CA VAL A 81 -6.78 7.63 -6.85
C VAL A 81 -7.21 7.96 -8.27
N MET A 82 -8.47 7.63 -8.60
CA MET A 82 -8.97 7.74 -9.97
C MET A 82 -9.43 9.15 -10.32
N ASP A 83 -9.74 9.98 -9.32
CA ASP A 83 -10.15 11.37 -9.50
C ASP A 83 -8.92 12.24 -9.66
N LYS A 84 -8.55 12.55 -10.90
CA LYS A 84 -7.27 13.22 -11.22
C LYS A 84 -7.19 14.66 -10.73
N ASP A 85 -8.33 15.30 -10.50
CA ASP A 85 -8.38 16.66 -9.95
C ASP A 85 -8.28 16.69 -8.42
N PHE A 86 -8.32 15.53 -7.77
CA PHE A 86 -8.23 15.45 -6.32
C PHE A 86 -6.78 15.67 -5.87
N ASP A 87 -6.61 16.52 -4.84
CA ASP A 87 -5.30 16.78 -4.25
C ASP A 87 -4.98 15.74 -3.18
N VAL A 88 -4.14 14.76 -3.52
CA VAL A 88 -3.74 13.69 -2.60
C VAL A 88 -2.93 14.20 -1.41
N GLU A 89 -2.32 15.38 -1.52
CA GLU A 89 -1.59 15.99 -0.41
C GLU A 89 -2.52 16.49 0.71
N SER A 90 -3.83 16.61 0.43
CA SER A 90 -4.81 17.00 1.44
C SER A 90 -5.25 15.86 2.35
N LEU A 91 -4.86 14.63 2.06
CA LEU A 91 -5.24 13.45 2.86
C LEU A 91 -4.55 13.46 4.22
N THR A 92 -5.29 13.06 5.26
CA THR A 92 -4.71 12.83 6.58
C THR A 92 -3.95 11.51 6.58
N SER A 93 -3.07 11.31 7.57
CA SER A 93 -2.31 10.05 7.68
C SER A 93 -3.24 8.85 7.88
N GLU A 94 -4.34 9.03 8.62
CA GLU A 94 -5.34 7.96 8.81
C GLU A 94 -6.02 7.62 7.49
N GLU A 95 -6.43 8.63 6.72
CA GLU A 95 -7.01 8.43 5.40
C GLU A 95 -6.04 7.73 4.45
N CYS A 96 -4.77 8.10 4.49
CA CYS A 96 -3.74 7.43 3.69
C CYS A 96 -3.61 5.96 4.05
N ARG A 97 -3.66 5.60 5.32
CA ARG A 97 -3.59 4.20 5.75
C ARG A 97 -4.79 3.39 5.26
N ASP A 98 -5.99 3.95 5.41
CA ASP A 98 -7.21 3.27 4.97
C ASP A 98 -7.21 3.04 3.46
N ILE A 99 -6.78 4.05 2.71
CA ILE A 99 -6.64 3.94 1.25
C ILE A 99 -5.59 2.88 0.89
N LEU A 100 -4.45 2.87 1.56
CA LEU A 100 -3.40 1.90 1.30
C LEU A 100 -3.87 0.46 1.58
N TYR A 101 -4.61 0.25 2.66
CA TYR A 101 -5.15 -1.09 2.97
C TYR A 101 -6.02 -1.59 1.83
N PHE A 102 -6.87 -0.74 1.27
CA PHE A 102 -7.67 -1.12 0.11
C PHE A 102 -6.79 -1.39 -1.12
N ILE A 103 -5.83 -0.53 -1.41
CA ILE A 103 -4.92 -0.69 -2.55
C ILE A 103 -4.19 -2.03 -2.49
N ARG A 104 -3.77 -2.45 -1.30
CA ARG A 104 -3.07 -3.72 -1.08
C ARG A 104 -3.97 -4.94 -1.10
N GLY A 105 -5.28 -4.75 -0.96
CA GLY A 105 -6.24 -5.84 -0.90
C GLY A 105 -6.58 -6.33 0.50
N ASP A 106 -6.21 -5.57 1.53
CA ASP A 106 -6.46 -5.96 2.93
C ASP A 106 -7.90 -5.61 3.38
N ASP A 107 -8.55 -4.68 2.72
CA ASP A 107 -9.95 -4.30 3.00
C ASP A 107 -10.72 -4.23 1.69
N LEU A 108 -11.60 -5.20 1.47
CA LEU A 108 -12.36 -5.34 0.23
C LEU A 108 -13.84 -4.96 0.40
N GLU A 109 -14.25 -4.46 1.56
CA GLU A 109 -15.63 -4.09 1.80
C GLU A 109 -16.07 -2.98 0.84
N GLY A 110 -17.17 -3.21 0.12
CA GLY A 110 -17.68 -2.25 -0.85
C GLY A 110 -16.94 -2.19 -2.18
N ALA A 111 -15.93 -3.04 -2.38
CA ALA A 111 -15.16 -3.07 -3.62
C ALA A 111 -15.94 -3.72 -4.76
N ILE A 112 -15.76 -3.19 -5.96
CA ILE A 112 -16.37 -3.73 -7.18
C ILE A 112 -15.29 -3.89 -8.26
N PRO A 113 -15.50 -4.71 -9.31
CA PRO A 113 -14.51 -4.82 -10.38
C PRO A 113 -14.21 -3.48 -11.04
N LEU A 114 -12.95 -3.22 -11.37
CA LEU A 114 -12.52 -1.96 -11.98
C LEU A 114 -13.27 -1.68 -13.29
N ALA A 115 -13.56 -2.73 -14.05
CA ALA A 115 -14.27 -2.61 -15.33
C ALA A 115 -15.78 -2.35 -15.18
N SER A 116 -16.32 -2.41 -13.96
CA SER A 116 -17.75 -2.16 -13.74
C SER A 116 -18.07 -0.68 -13.88
N SER A 117 -19.30 -0.40 -14.38
CA SER A 117 -19.82 0.95 -14.38
C SER A 117 -20.01 1.45 -12.94
N SER A 118 -19.66 2.70 -12.67
CA SER A 118 -19.89 3.35 -11.37
C SER A 118 -21.25 4.05 -11.30
N GLU A 119 -22.02 3.95 -12.34
CA GLU A 119 -23.37 4.54 -12.39
C GLU A 119 -24.40 3.66 -11.69
#